data_fdf1e2ffb0c2da56ba3cb5e430393414
#
_entry.id   fdf1e2ffb0c2da56ba3cb5e430393414
#
_cell.length_a   1.000
_cell.length_b   1.000
_cell.length_c   1.000
_cell.angle_alpha   90.00
_cell.angle_beta   90.00
_cell.angle_gamma   90.00
#
_symmetry.space_group_name_H-M   'P 1'
#
loop_
_entity.id
_entity.type
_entity.pdbx_description
1 polymer ?
#
loop_
_entity_poly.entity_id
_entity_poly.type
_entity_poly.pdbx_seq_one_letter_code
_entity_poly.pdbx_strand_id
1 'polypeptide(L)'
;METSITGWWFTIEPYVYIGLTSECVLLYNTLDGEYIESNKVEIIQLLKKLLERNNQGVVYLTNEDIQNRIVESFVDEVREKYMGDIIDIALSNEKPVQILPLFNFLDNEKLEVYKRHNFSVSRNLLENLFEITIHVNNETDICAFLNFLKSVPSKIIFNIYGKLNDVE
;
A
#
# COMPACT_ATOMS: atom_id res chain seq x y z
N MET A 1 -41.74 8.30 -0.04
CA MET A 1 -40.92 7.14 -0.41
C MET A 1 -39.48 7.53 -0.13
N GLU A 2 -38.94 7.09 0.98
CA GLU A 2 -37.52 7.23 1.25
C GLU A 2 -36.81 6.26 0.30
N THR A 3 -36.09 6.82 -0.67
CA THR A 3 -35.11 6.03 -1.45
C THR A 3 -34.03 5.59 -0.48
N SER A 4 -34.09 4.35 -0.02
CA SER A 4 -32.99 3.79 0.75
C SER A 4 -31.75 3.88 -0.12
N ILE A 5 -30.80 4.69 0.30
CA ILE A 5 -29.48 4.75 -0.34
C ILE A 5 -28.83 3.39 -0.06
N THR A 6 -28.69 2.59 -1.11
CA THR A 6 -28.05 1.28 -1.02
C THR A 6 -26.67 1.39 -1.66
N GLY A 7 -25.65 0.99 -0.94
CA GLY A 7 -24.27 1.03 -1.39
C GLY A 7 -23.32 0.60 -0.28
N TRP A 8 -22.04 0.66 -0.60
CA TRP A 8 -21.00 0.10 0.23
C TRP A 8 -19.81 1.04 0.33
N TRP A 9 -19.16 1.08 1.49
CA TRP A 9 -17.82 1.64 1.62
C TRP A 9 -16.80 0.53 1.41
N PHE A 10 -15.96 0.67 0.40
CA PHE A 10 -14.81 -0.21 0.20
C PHE A 10 -13.57 0.44 0.80
N THR A 11 -12.85 -0.31 1.61
CA THR A 11 -11.64 0.13 2.29
C THR A 11 -10.50 -0.86 2.12
N ILE A 12 -9.29 -0.36 2.03
CA ILE A 12 -8.06 -1.17 2.08
C ILE A 12 -7.37 -0.90 3.41
N GLU A 13 -6.87 -1.94 4.04
CA GLU A 13 -6.22 -1.86 5.34
C GLU A 13 -4.89 -1.08 5.27
N PRO A 14 -4.53 -0.33 6.34
CA PRO A 14 -3.33 0.54 6.32
C PRO A 14 -2.01 -0.20 6.15
N TYR A 15 -1.95 -1.49 6.49
CA TYR A 15 -0.76 -2.32 6.33
C TYR A 15 -0.58 -2.88 4.92
N VAL A 16 -1.54 -2.65 4.02
CA VAL A 16 -1.46 -3.11 2.63
C VAL A 16 -0.74 -2.08 1.78
N TYR A 17 0.33 -2.51 1.15
CA TYR A 17 1.02 -1.73 0.14
C TYR A 17 0.25 -1.78 -1.18
N ILE A 18 0.04 -0.61 -1.80
CA ILE A 18 -0.63 -0.50 -3.09
C ILE A 18 0.38 -0.02 -4.13
N GLY A 19 0.76 -0.91 -5.04
CA GLY A 19 1.51 -0.58 -6.25
C GLY A 19 0.54 -0.34 -7.41
N LEU A 20 0.54 0.86 -7.99
CA LEU A 20 -0.39 1.22 -9.06
C LEU A 20 0.35 1.86 -10.23
N THR A 21 0.16 1.30 -11.42
CA THR A 21 0.62 1.86 -12.70
C THR A 21 -0.56 2.17 -13.61
N SER A 22 -0.29 2.61 -14.84
CA SER A 22 -1.35 2.74 -15.86
C SER A 22 -1.89 1.40 -16.35
N GLU A 23 -1.15 0.31 -16.17
CA GLU A 23 -1.42 -0.99 -16.80
C GLU A 23 -1.72 -2.10 -15.81
N CYS A 24 -1.27 -1.97 -14.56
CA CYS A 24 -1.45 -2.98 -13.54
C CYS A 24 -1.51 -2.39 -12.13
N VAL A 25 -2.02 -3.21 -11.23
CA VAL A 25 -2.05 -2.95 -9.80
C VAL A 25 -1.50 -4.16 -9.05
N LEU A 26 -0.79 -3.88 -7.96
CA LEU A 26 -0.32 -4.84 -6.98
C LEU A 26 -0.82 -4.40 -5.60
N LEU A 27 -1.56 -5.25 -4.90
CA LEU A 27 -1.77 -5.15 -3.47
C LEU A 27 -0.84 -6.16 -2.78
N TYR A 28 -0.14 -5.73 -1.76
CA TYR A 28 0.76 -6.57 -0.99
C TYR A 28 0.49 -6.43 0.49
N ASN A 29 0.09 -7.51 1.14
CA ASN A 29 -0.12 -7.56 2.58
C ASN A 29 1.24 -7.67 3.29
N THR A 30 1.63 -6.62 3.99
CA THR A 30 2.94 -6.55 4.65
C THR A 30 3.03 -7.41 5.91
N LEU A 31 1.93 -7.99 6.39
CA LEU A 31 1.90 -8.82 7.60
C LEU A 31 2.19 -10.30 7.31
N ASP A 32 1.68 -10.81 6.19
CA ASP A 32 1.77 -12.24 5.85
C ASP A 32 2.44 -12.52 4.49
N GLY A 33 2.66 -11.48 3.67
CA GLY A 33 3.29 -11.60 2.36
C GLY A 33 2.35 -12.01 1.23
N GLU A 34 1.05 -12.14 1.50
CA GLU A 34 0.05 -12.38 0.46
C GLU A 34 -0.04 -11.20 -0.50
N TYR A 35 -0.39 -11.47 -1.75
CA TYR A 35 -0.53 -10.41 -2.74
C TYR A 35 -1.69 -10.68 -3.72
N ILE A 36 -2.14 -9.60 -4.36
CA ILE A 36 -3.13 -9.60 -5.43
C ILE A 36 -2.58 -8.76 -6.58
N GLU A 37 -2.55 -9.33 -7.78
CA GLU A 37 -2.20 -8.60 -9.00
C GLU A 37 -3.41 -8.51 -9.93
N SER A 38 -3.60 -7.36 -10.56
CA SER A 38 -4.64 -7.20 -11.57
C SER A 38 -4.23 -6.21 -12.66
N ASN A 39 -4.57 -6.54 -13.89
CA ASN A 39 -4.45 -5.66 -15.06
C ASN A 39 -5.84 -5.22 -15.59
N LYS A 40 -6.89 -5.47 -14.82
CA LYS A 40 -8.25 -5.09 -15.20
C LYS A 40 -8.44 -3.60 -15.03
N VAL A 41 -8.96 -2.96 -16.06
CA VAL A 41 -9.15 -1.50 -16.10
C VAL A 41 -10.06 -1.03 -14.97
N GLU A 42 -11.10 -1.80 -14.66
CA GLU A 42 -12.06 -1.51 -13.59
C GLU A 42 -11.37 -1.45 -12.24
N ILE A 43 -10.45 -2.38 -11.97
CA ILE A 43 -9.70 -2.44 -10.70
C ILE A 43 -8.67 -1.32 -10.63
N ILE A 44 -7.97 -1.03 -11.74
CA ILE A 44 -7.05 0.09 -11.82
C ILE A 44 -7.78 1.42 -11.53
N GLN A 45 -8.98 1.61 -12.11
CA GLN A 45 -9.78 2.82 -11.89
C GLN A 45 -10.31 2.90 -10.45
N LEU A 46 -10.77 1.78 -9.89
CA LEU A 46 -11.21 1.70 -8.50
C LEU A 46 -10.11 2.12 -7.54
N LEU A 47 -8.90 1.56 -7.70
CA LEU A 47 -7.78 1.87 -6.82
C LEU A 47 -7.21 3.27 -7.06
N LYS A 48 -7.26 3.80 -8.28
CA LYS A 48 -6.97 5.22 -8.53
C LYS A 48 -7.90 6.13 -7.73
N LYS A 49 -9.20 5.86 -7.80
CA LYS A 49 -10.21 6.61 -7.04
C LYS A 49 -9.99 6.46 -5.53
N LEU A 50 -9.67 5.26 -5.06
CA LEU A 50 -9.39 5.01 -3.64
C LEU A 50 -8.20 5.81 -3.12
N LEU A 51 -7.16 6.00 -3.95
CA LEU A 51 -5.94 6.75 -3.62
C LEU A 51 -6.08 8.26 -3.77
N GLU A 52 -7.19 8.77 -4.31
CA GLU A 52 -7.44 10.20 -4.38
C GLU A 52 -7.43 10.83 -2.98
N ARG A 53 -6.89 12.05 -2.90
CA ARG A 53 -6.71 12.78 -1.64
C ARG A 53 -7.99 12.86 -0.80
N ASN A 54 -9.15 12.98 -1.44
CA ASN A 54 -10.44 13.11 -0.77
C ASN A 54 -11.00 11.76 -0.29
N ASN A 55 -10.48 10.65 -0.84
CA ASN A 55 -10.96 9.31 -0.51
C ASN A 55 -10.18 8.67 0.62
N GLN A 56 -8.88 8.96 0.75
CA GLN A 56 -8.05 8.52 1.87
C GLN A 56 -8.16 7.01 2.17
N GLY A 57 -8.18 6.19 1.12
CA GLY A 57 -8.27 4.74 1.27
C GLY A 57 -9.68 4.18 1.50
N VAL A 58 -10.71 5.02 1.37
CA VAL A 58 -12.12 4.59 1.47
C VAL A 58 -12.90 5.17 0.31
N VAL A 59 -13.55 4.32 -0.46
CA VAL A 59 -14.35 4.72 -1.63
C VAL A 59 -15.77 4.16 -1.55
N TYR A 60 -16.73 4.96 -2.04
CA TYR A 60 -18.09 4.52 -2.17
C TYR A 60 -18.26 3.65 -3.42
N LEU A 61 -18.88 2.48 -3.25
CA LEU A 61 -19.32 1.58 -4.31
C LEU A 61 -20.83 1.57 -4.37
N THR A 62 -21.36 1.74 -5.58
CA THR A 62 -22.80 1.57 -5.86
C THR A 62 -23.14 0.09 -5.97
N ASN A 63 -24.44 -0.21 -5.96
CA ASN A 63 -24.88 -1.58 -6.26
C ASN A 63 -24.45 -2.04 -7.66
N GLU A 64 -24.37 -1.15 -8.63
CA GLU A 64 -23.90 -1.46 -9.98
C GLU A 64 -22.42 -1.83 -9.97
N ASP A 65 -21.58 -1.12 -9.18
CA ASP A 65 -20.16 -1.43 -9.03
C ASP A 65 -19.95 -2.84 -8.46
N ILE A 66 -20.72 -3.21 -7.41
CA ILE A 66 -20.65 -4.54 -6.78
C ILE A 66 -21.22 -5.65 -7.67
N GLN A 67 -22.21 -5.35 -8.51
CA GLN A 67 -22.74 -6.31 -9.48
C GLN A 67 -21.80 -6.56 -10.68
N ASN A 68 -20.80 -5.72 -10.88
CA ASN A 68 -19.74 -6.00 -11.82
C ASN A 68 -18.89 -7.16 -11.32
N ARG A 69 -18.94 -8.30 -12.00
CA ARG A 69 -18.23 -9.53 -11.62
C ARG A 69 -16.73 -9.36 -11.39
N ILE A 70 -16.10 -8.43 -12.11
CA ILE A 70 -14.66 -8.16 -11.96
C ILE A 70 -14.42 -7.47 -10.62
N VAL A 71 -15.22 -6.48 -10.26
CA VAL A 71 -15.13 -5.75 -8.99
C VAL A 71 -15.53 -6.66 -7.83
N GLU A 72 -16.62 -7.41 -7.95
CA GLU A 72 -17.07 -8.38 -6.96
C GLU A 72 -15.97 -9.39 -6.64
N SER A 73 -15.44 -10.08 -7.65
CA SER A 73 -14.37 -11.07 -7.46
C SER A 73 -13.12 -10.46 -6.83
N PHE A 74 -12.76 -9.23 -7.19
CA PHE A 74 -11.63 -8.53 -6.59
C PHE A 74 -11.87 -8.18 -5.12
N VAL A 75 -13.06 -7.69 -4.79
CA VAL A 75 -13.44 -7.37 -3.41
C VAL A 75 -13.44 -8.63 -2.55
N ASP A 76 -13.94 -9.75 -3.06
CA ASP A 76 -13.93 -11.03 -2.35
C ASP A 76 -12.49 -11.50 -2.10
N GLU A 77 -11.60 -11.41 -3.09
CA GLU A 77 -10.18 -11.76 -2.93
C GLU A 77 -9.47 -10.86 -1.90
N VAL A 78 -9.76 -9.55 -1.93
CA VAL A 78 -9.24 -8.58 -0.94
C VAL A 78 -9.66 -8.97 0.48
N ARG A 79 -10.90 -9.40 0.67
CA ARG A 79 -11.44 -9.83 1.97
C ARG A 79 -10.84 -11.17 2.42
N GLU A 80 -10.75 -12.15 1.52
CA GLU A 80 -10.16 -13.46 1.81
C GLU A 80 -8.71 -13.37 2.27
N LYS A 81 -7.95 -12.40 1.71
CA LYS A 81 -6.55 -12.14 2.05
C LYS A 81 -6.37 -11.09 3.15
N TYR A 82 -7.45 -10.71 3.83
CA TYR A 82 -7.43 -9.72 4.92
C TYR A 82 -6.78 -8.37 4.52
N MET A 83 -6.91 -7.98 3.26
CA MET A 83 -6.33 -6.73 2.74
C MET A 83 -7.28 -5.54 2.80
N GLY A 84 -8.56 -5.78 3.08
CA GLY A 84 -9.60 -4.77 3.14
C GLY A 84 -10.97 -5.37 3.35
N ASP A 85 -12.00 -4.53 3.33
CA ASP A 85 -13.38 -4.96 3.53
C ASP A 85 -14.37 -4.02 2.84
N ILE A 86 -15.64 -4.45 2.83
CA ILE A 86 -16.78 -3.64 2.45
C ILE A 86 -17.73 -3.47 3.65
N ILE A 87 -18.23 -2.25 3.82
CA ILE A 87 -19.11 -1.88 4.91
C ILE A 87 -20.42 -1.38 4.30
N ASP A 88 -21.52 -2.03 4.66
CA ASP A 88 -22.85 -1.60 4.23
C ASP A 88 -23.14 -0.19 4.77
N ILE A 89 -23.60 0.69 3.88
CA ILE A 89 -23.98 2.06 4.25
C ILE A 89 -25.11 2.09 5.29
N ALA A 90 -25.94 1.05 5.33
CA ALA A 90 -26.97 0.92 6.35
C ALA A 90 -26.38 0.77 7.76
N LEU A 91 -25.14 0.28 7.87
CA LEU A 91 -24.41 0.16 9.13
C LEU A 91 -23.62 1.43 9.48
N SER A 92 -23.25 2.24 8.48
CA SER A 92 -22.51 3.48 8.67
C SER A 92 -22.89 4.49 7.60
N ASN A 93 -23.76 5.44 7.95
CA ASN A 93 -24.17 6.53 7.06
C ASN A 93 -23.00 7.50 6.78
N GLU A 94 -22.02 7.55 7.66
CA GLU A 94 -20.83 8.38 7.49
C GLU A 94 -19.70 7.57 6.88
N LYS A 95 -18.89 8.23 6.04
CA LYS A 95 -17.70 7.64 5.45
C LYS A 95 -16.74 7.20 6.56
N PRO A 96 -16.31 5.94 6.60
CA PRO A 96 -15.28 5.49 7.53
C PRO A 96 -14.00 6.30 7.35
N VAL A 97 -13.35 6.64 8.46
CA VAL A 97 -12.10 7.41 8.45
C VAL A 97 -10.95 6.45 8.70
N GLN A 98 -10.03 6.38 7.75
CA GLN A 98 -8.74 5.72 8.00
C GLN A 98 -7.83 6.65 8.79
N ILE A 99 -7.39 6.19 9.95
CA ILE A 99 -6.50 6.94 10.85
C ILE A 99 -5.06 6.96 10.31
N LEU A 100 -4.66 5.89 9.61
CA LEU A 100 -3.32 5.77 9.03
C LEU A 100 -3.36 6.01 7.52
N PRO A 101 -2.43 6.80 6.98
CA PRO A 101 -2.35 7.01 5.54
C PRO A 101 -1.94 5.71 4.84
N LEU A 102 -2.57 5.44 3.70
CA LEU A 102 -2.11 4.38 2.81
C LEU A 102 -0.73 4.74 2.24
N PHE A 103 0.21 3.81 2.35
CA PHE A 103 1.52 3.97 1.74
C PHE A 103 1.45 3.63 0.25
N ASN A 104 1.57 4.66 -0.58
CA ASN A 104 1.72 4.50 -2.02
C ASN A 104 3.04 5.12 -2.46
N PHE A 105 4.00 4.29 -2.87
CA PHE A 105 5.32 4.72 -3.30
C PHE A 105 5.39 5.12 -4.78
N LEU A 106 4.30 4.99 -5.54
CA LEU A 106 4.31 5.19 -6.99
C LEU A 106 4.00 6.63 -7.43
N ASP A 107 3.59 7.47 -6.51
CA ASP A 107 3.34 8.87 -6.84
C ASP A 107 4.62 9.68 -6.65
N ASN A 108 5.49 9.67 -7.67
CA ASN A 108 6.71 10.46 -7.67
C ASN A 108 6.44 11.96 -7.44
N GLU A 109 5.28 12.47 -7.88
CA GLU A 109 4.87 13.85 -7.63
C GLU A 109 4.56 14.09 -6.14
N LYS A 110 3.92 13.13 -5.47
CA LYS A 110 3.70 13.22 -4.01
C LYS A 110 5.00 13.09 -3.25
N LEU A 111 5.93 12.23 -3.68
CA LEU A 111 7.26 12.13 -3.10
C LEU A 111 8.01 13.47 -3.20
N GLU A 112 7.90 14.18 -4.32
CA GLU A 112 8.49 15.51 -4.48
C GLU A 112 7.82 16.58 -3.60
N VAL A 113 6.51 16.50 -3.39
CA VAL A 113 5.77 17.37 -2.47
C VAL A 113 6.22 17.11 -1.02
N TYR A 114 6.37 15.84 -0.62
CA TYR A 114 6.88 15.48 0.70
C TYR A 114 8.33 15.92 0.90
N LYS A 115 9.19 15.80 -0.11
CA LYS A 115 10.56 16.34 -0.07
C LYS A 115 10.60 17.86 0.13
N ARG A 116 9.71 18.60 -0.54
CA ARG A 116 9.62 20.08 -0.42
C ARG A 116 9.16 20.55 0.96
N HIS A 117 8.40 19.75 1.67
CA HIS A 117 7.90 20.08 3.01
C HIS A 117 8.74 19.54 4.17
N ASN A 118 9.98 19.07 3.92
CA ASN A 118 10.83 18.44 4.92
C ASN A 118 10.20 17.21 5.61
N PHE A 119 9.09 16.71 5.10
CA PHE A 119 8.54 15.42 5.49
C PHE A 119 9.30 14.32 4.73
N SER A 120 10.37 13.85 5.33
CA SER A 120 11.06 12.68 4.81
C SER A 120 10.22 11.45 5.15
N VAL A 121 9.50 10.91 4.16
CA VAL A 121 8.83 9.62 4.27
C VAL A 121 9.83 8.54 4.71
N SER A 122 11.08 8.65 4.23
CA SER A 122 12.18 7.78 4.66
C SER A 122 12.49 7.90 6.15
N ARG A 123 12.39 9.08 6.74
CA ARG A 123 12.67 9.29 8.17
C ARG A 123 11.61 8.62 9.04
N ASN A 124 10.33 8.79 8.71
CA ASN A 124 9.24 8.20 9.46
C ASN A 124 9.19 6.68 9.31
N LEU A 125 9.48 6.16 8.13
CA LEU A 125 9.55 4.72 7.88
C LEU A 125 10.69 4.09 8.68
N LEU A 126 11.89 4.67 8.64
CA LEU A 126 13.05 4.19 9.37
C LEU A 126 12.90 4.36 10.90
N GLU A 127 12.17 5.37 11.35
CA GLU A 127 11.88 5.56 12.79
C GLU A 127 11.02 4.46 13.39
N ASN A 128 10.18 3.82 12.60
CA ASN A 128 9.29 2.73 13.03
C ASN A 128 9.83 1.33 12.74
N LEU A 129 10.94 1.21 12.00
CA LEU A 129 11.59 -0.07 11.79
C LEU A 129 12.34 -0.51 13.05
N PHE A 130 12.20 -1.79 13.39
CA PHE A 130 12.94 -2.44 14.47
C PHE A 130 14.09 -3.27 13.94
N GLU A 131 13.93 -3.82 12.75
CA GLU A 131 14.85 -4.77 12.16
C GLU A 131 14.89 -4.62 10.63
N ILE A 132 16.08 -4.74 10.05
CA ILE A 132 16.30 -4.75 8.60
C ILE A 132 17.16 -5.96 8.26
N THR A 133 16.66 -6.79 7.35
CA THR A 133 17.44 -7.89 6.77
C THR A 133 17.96 -7.49 5.40
N ILE A 134 19.26 -7.57 5.22
CA ILE A 134 19.95 -7.17 3.97
C ILE A 134 20.73 -8.35 3.41
N HIS A 135 20.48 -8.67 2.15
CA HIS A 135 21.24 -9.64 1.39
C HIS A 135 22.26 -8.91 0.52
N VAL A 136 23.55 -9.17 0.77
CA VAL A 136 24.67 -8.59 0.03
C VAL A 136 25.22 -9.64 -0.93
N ASN A 137 25.45 -9.25 -2.18
CA ASN A 137 26.06 -10.09 -3.21
C ASN A 137 27.17 -9.32 -3.96
N ASN A 138 27.77 -9.95 -4.96
CA ASN A 138 28.87 -9.35 -5.74
C ASN A 138 28.46 -8.11 -6.56
N GLU A 139 27.15 -7.90 -6.77
CA GLU A 139 26.60 -6.74 -7.51
C GLU A 139 26.23 -5.59 -6.58
N THR A 140 26.34 -5.79 -5.27
CA THR A 140 25.97 -4.77 -4.29
C THR A 140 26.95 -3.60 -4.32
N ASP A 141 26.44 -2.40 -4.55
CA ASP A 141 27.22 -1.17 -4.40
C ASP A 141 27.53 -0.94 -2.91
N ILE A 142 28.75 -1.27 -2.53
CA ILE A 142 29.22 -1.18 -1.14
C ILE A 142 29.21 0.29 -0.66
N CYS A 143 29.52 1.25 -1.53
CA CYS A 143 29.52 2.66 -1.15
C CYS A 143 28.08 3.15 -0.85
N ALA A 144 27.12 2.81 -1.71
CA ALA A 144 25.72 3.11 -1.48
C ALA A 144 25.20 2.42 -0.22
N PHE A 145 25.58 1.17 -0.01
CA PHE A 145 25.24 0.40 1.18
C PHE A 145 25.76 1.03 2.47
N LEU A 146 27.03 1.41 2.52
CA LEU A 146 27.60 2.08 3.70
C LEU A 146 26.96 3.45 3.97
N ASN A 147 26.60 4.19 2.92
CA ASN A 147 25.89 5.46 3.07
C ASN A 147 24.45 5.23 3.61
N PHE A 148 23.79 4.19 3.16
CA PHE A 148 22.50 3.78 3.70
C PHE A 148 22.61 3.46 5.20
N LEU A 149 23.57 2.61 5.61
CA LEU A 149 23.79 2.28 7.02
C LEU A 149 24.00 3.51 7.91
N LYS A 150 24.74 4.51 7.40
CA LYS A 150 24.98 5.78 8.13
C LYS A 150 23.71 6.62 8.28
N SER A 151 22.74 6.48 7.39
CA SER A 151 21.49 7.24 7.42
C SER A 151 20.43 6.64 8.34
N VAL A 152 20.61 5.39 8.77
CA VAL A 152 19.65 4.65 9.58
C VAL A 152 19.82 4.95 11.07
N PRO A 153 18.71 5.15 11.83
CA PRO A 153 18.76 5.34 13.27
C PRO A 153 19.45 4.18 13.99
N SER A 154 20.27 4.49 15.00
CA SER A 154 21.08 3.50 15.74
C SER A 154 20.28 2.44 16.52
N LYS A 155 18.96 2.64 16.64
CA LYS A 155 18.06 1.69 17.32
C LYS A 155 17.65 0.49 16.47
N ILE A 156 18.00 0.47 15.18
CA ILE A 156 17.58 -0.58 14.25
C ILE A 156 18.59 -1.72 14.24
N ILE A 157 18.09 -2.94 14.35
CA ILE A 157 18.88 -4.17 14.26
C ILE A 157 19.08 -4.50 12.78
N PHE A 158 20.33 -4.75 12.39
CA PHE A 158 20.68 -5.18 11.04
C PHE A 158 21.05 -6.65 11.02
N ASN A 159 20.37 -7.43 10.21
CA ASN A 159 20.77 -8.78 9.85
C ASN A 159 21.37 -8.75 8.44
N ILE A 160 22.66 -8.92 8.32
CA ILE A 160 23.36 -8.89 7.05
C ILE A 160 23.75 -10.30 6.66
N TYR A 161 23.23 -10.78 5.54
CA TYR A 161 23.56 -12.06 4.94
C TYR A 161 24.30 -11.83 3.62
N GLY A 162 25.43 -12.46 3.43
CA GLY A 162 26.19 -12.38 2.18
C GLY A 162 27.05 -13.60 1.95
N LYS A 163 27.22 -13.98 0.68
CA LYS A 163 28.33 -14.82 0.24
C LYS A 163 29.42 -13.89 -0.29
N LEU A 164 30.48 -13.71 0.45
CA LEU A 164 31.73 -13.22 -0.08
C LEU A 164 32.38 -14.43 -0.80
N ASN A 165 32.49 -14.35 -2.11
CA ASN A 165 33.36 -15.29 -2.80
C ASN A 165 34.77 -14.93 -2.38
N ASP A 166 35.50 -15.92 -1.84
CA ASP A 166 36.90 -15.77 -1.54
C ASP A 166 37.61 -15.31 -2.84
N VAL A 167 38.16 -14.10 -2.79
CA VAL A 167 39.03 -13.57 -3.85
C VAL A 167 40.33 -14.28 -3.64
N GLU A 168 40.63 -15.29 -4.52
CA GLU A 168 41.98 -15.83 -4.63
C GLU A 168 42.96 -14.78 -5.15
#